data_5abaa65fb9ae58e1f128689f8535349f
#
_entry.id   5abaa65fb9ae58e1f128689f8535349f
#
_cell.length_a   1.000
_cell.length_b   1.000
_cell.length_c   1.000
_cell.angle_alpha   90.00
_cell.angle_beta   90.00
_cell.angle_gamma   90.00
#
_symmetry.space_group_name_H-M   'P 1'
#
loop_
_entity.id
_entity.type
_entity.pdbx_description
1 polymer ?
#
loop_
_entity_poly.entity_id
_entity_poly.type
_entity_poly.pdbx_seq_one_letter_code
_entity_poly.pdbx_strand_id
1 'polypeptide(L)'
;GRPQEQPAHEAQQLLPLLEARSGALQDEGCDLSALLNQQPAVHAEQTIGEVLAAFRAQANLNSMAVLDEQQQPIGIVHRHSLTDALLKPFATDLLARKPISRLMSDDFLAVELEQSLQQVSRLLTSRARQRIEEDFIITLNGGYLGLGRVIDVLKLITELKIQQARYANPLTLLPGNVPIQQCLTRLLQQQRESVICYVDIDSFKPFNDIYGYGRGDEVLLCLAQCLNDRVDPSRDFVGHIGGDDFLLVLGPDDWRKRLNQLLEDFQ
;
A
#
# COMPACT_ATOMS: atom_id res chain seq x y z
N GLY A 1 -24.20 -0.98 -37.28
CA GLY A 1 -24.22 -0.93 -35.85
C GLY A 1 -22.80 -0.92 -35.34
N ARG A 2 -22.38 0.10 -34.68
CA ARG A 2 -21.10 0.16 -33.93
C ARG A 2 -21.34 -0.49 -32.58
N PRO A 3 -20.51 -1.40 -32.10
CA PRO A 3 -20.45 -1.73 -30.67
C PRO A 3 -19.15 -1.21 -30.04
N GLN A 4 -19.29 -0.77 -28.77
CA GLN A 4 -18.30 -0.84 -27.69
C GLN A 4 -17.30 0.31 -27.53
N GLU A 5 -17.82 1.40 -26.97
CA GLU A 5 -17.01 2.35 -26.19
C GLU A 5 -17.42 2.36 -24.69
N GLN A 6 -18.11 1.33 -24.17
CA GLN A 6 -18.66 1.36 -22.81
C GLN A 6 -17.68 1.08 -21.65
N PRO A 7 -16.66 0.19 -21.70
CA PRO A 7 -15.84 -0.07 -20.50
C PRO A 7 -14.87 1.07 -20.16
N ALA A 8 -14.42 1.86 -21.13
CA ALA A 8 -13.54 3.01 -20.87
C ALA A 8 -14.30 4.19 -20.20
N HIS A 9 -15.61 4.28 -20.41
CA HIS A 9 -16.44 5.35 -19.85
C HIS A 9 -16.77 5.11 -18.37
N GLU A 10 -16.99 3.87 -17.95
CA GLU A 10 -17.22 3.53 -16.54
C GLU A 10 -15.95 3.69 -15.70
N ALA A 11 -14.78 3.29 -16.22
CA ALA A 11 -13.51 3.51 -15.55
C ALA A 11 -13.19 5.01 -15.37
N GLN A 12 -13.55 5.87 -16.36
CA GLN A 12 -13.42 7.32 -16.25
C GLN A 12 -14.40 7.95 -15.26
N GLN A 13 -15.57 7.37 -15.04
CA GLN A 13 -16.53 7.82 -14.02
C GLN A 13 -16.14 7.42 -12.59
N LEU A 14 -15.33 6.36 -12.43
CA LEU A 14 -14.82 5.91 -11.14
C LEU A 14 -13.59 6.70 -10.67
N LEU A 15 -12.83 7.33 -11.59
CA LEU A 15 -11.63 8.12 -11.23
C LEU A 15 -11.91 9.24 -10.21
N PRO A 16 -12.97 10.08 -10.36
CA PRO A 16 -13.28 11.11 -9.36
C PRO A 16 -13.73 10.53 -8.02
N LEU A 17 -14.37 9.34 -8.03
CA LEU A 17 -14.74 8.61 -6.81
C LEU A 17 -13.52 8.00 -6.12
N LEU A 18 -12.52 7.57 -6.88
CA LEU A 18 -11.24 7.08 -6.38
C LEU A 18 -10.41 8.23 -5.80
N GLU A 19 -10.37 9.38 -6.48
CA GLU A 19 -9.69 10.59 -5.97
C GLU A 19 -10.36 11.15 -4.70
N ALA A 20 -11.69 11.15 -4.63
CA ALA A 20 -12.43 11.54 -3.44
C ALA A 20 -12.25 10.56 -2.26
N ARG A 21 -12.11 9.25 -2.54
CA ARG A 21 -11.82 8.22 -1.53
C ARG A 21 -10.34 8.22 -1.12
N SER A 22 -9.41 8.54 -2.01
CA SER A 22 -7.98 8.67 -1.71
C SER A 22 -7.72 9.70 -0.60
N GLY A 23 -8.54 10.76 -0.52
CA GLY A 23 -8.52 11.72 0.58
C GLY A 23 -9.05 11.17 1.93
N ALA A 24 -9.87 10.11 1.92
CA ALA A 24 -10.49 9.55 3.11
C ALA A 24 -9.76 8.32 3.67
N LEU A 25 -8.90 7.66 2.88
CA LEU A 25 -8.24 6.39 3.20
C LEU A 25 -6.76 6.56 3.59
N GLN A 26 -6.34 7.75 4.02
CA GLN A 26 -4.97 7.98 4.50
C GLN A 26 -4.70 7.47 5.93
N ASP A 27 -5.42 6.43 6.37
CA ASP A 27 -5.10 5.67 7.57
C ASP A 27 -4.34 4.39 7.20
N GLU A 28 -3.06 4.37 7.55
CA GLU A 28 -2.15 3.21 7.63
C GLU A 28 -1.85 2.39 6.37
N GLY A 29 -2.15 2.85 5.19
CA GLY A 29 -1.78 2.10 3.99
C GLY A 29 -1.71 3.04 2.81
N CYS A 30 -0.55 3.08 2.17
CA CYS A 30 -0.49 3.64 0.82
C CYS A 30 -1.59 2.99 0.01
N ASP A 31 -2.51 3.80 -0.48
CA ASP A 31 -3.60 3.40 -1.34
C ASP A 31 -3.04 2.67 -2.57
N LEU A 32 -3.53 1.47 -2.83
CA LEU A 32 -3.14 0.69 -4.00
C LEU A 32 -3.46 1.39 -5.33
N SER A 33 -4.23 2.49 -5.29
CA SER A 33 -4.48 3.33 -6.47
C SER A 33 -3.17 3.86 -7.09
N ALA A 34 -2.13 4.09 -6.29
CA ALA A 34 -0.81 4.47 -6.76
C ALA A 34 -0.09 3.36 -7.55
N LEU A 35 -0.50 2.11 -7.37
CA LEU A 35 0.04 0.94 -8.07
C LEU A 35 -0.80 0.54 -9.28
N LEU A 36 -1.99 1.15 -9.45
CA LEU A 36 -2.94 0.79 -10.46
C LEU A 36 -2.45 1.23 -11.86
N ASN A 37 -2.14 0.25 -12.68
CA ASN A 37 -1.92 0.46 -14.10
C ASN A 37 -3.19 0.03 -14.85
N GLN A 38 -3.92 1.00 -15.40
CA GLN A 38 -5.06 0.71 -16.25
C GLN A 38 -4.57 0.08 -17.56
N GLN A 39 -4.62 -1.22 -17.61
CA GLN A 39 -4.23 -2.00 -18.77
C GLN A 39 -5.46 -2.65 -19.42
N PRO A 40 -5.49 -2.82 -20.74
CA PRO A 40 -6.56 -3.53 -21.38
C PRO A 40 -6.62 -4.98 -20.88
N ALA A 41 -7.83 -5.46 -20.65
CA ALA A 41 -8.10 -6.87 -20.40
C ALA A 41 -8.64 -7.53 -21.66
N VAL A 42 -8.65 -8.85 -21.69
CA VAL A 42 -9.20 -9.67 -22.77
C VAL A 42 -10.27 -10.62 -22.24
N HIS A 43 -11.20 -11.00 -23.08
CA HIS A 43 -12.21 -12.01 -22.73
C HIS A 43 -11.71 -13.41 -23.08
N ALA A 44 -12.13 -14.41 -22.31
CA ALA A 44 -11.69 -15.80 -22.44
C ALA A 44 -11.86 -16.38 -23.85
N GLU A 45 -12.88 -15.93 -24.57
CA GLU A 45 -13.21 -16.39 -25.93
C GLU A 45 -12.46 -15.66 -27.05
N GLN A 46 -11.76 -14.55 -26.74
CA GLN A 46 -10.92 -13.88 -27.71
C GLN A 46 -9.81 -14.80 -28.21
N THR A 47 -9.50 -14.70 -29.49
CA THR A 47 -8.52 -15.57 -30.10
C THR A 47 -7.09 -15.23 -29.67
N ILE A 48 -6.24 -16.23 -29.60
CA ILE A 48 -4.80 -16.08 -29.34
C ILE A 48 -4.15 -15.10 -30.32
N GLY A 49 -4.60 -15.08 -31.58
CA GLY A 49 -4.11 -14.14 -32.60
C GLY A 49 -4.46 -12.69 -32.28
N GLU A 50 -5.67 -12.41 -31.82
CA GLU A 50 -6.09 -11.06 -31.39
C GLU A 50 -5.29 -10.59 -30.18
N VAL A 51 -5.12 -11.45 -29.17
CA VAL A 51 -4.32 -11.15 -27.98
C VAL A 51 -2.85 -10.90 -28.34
N LEU A 52 -2.29 -11.68 -29.25
CA LEU A 52 -0.93 -11.45 -29.77
C LEU A 52 -0.82 -10.10 -30.50
N ALA A 53 -1.83 -9.74 -31.30
CA ALA A 53 -1.88 -8.45 -31.98
C ALA A 53 -1.94 -7.29 -30.96
N ALA A 54 -2.72 -7.41 -29.88
CA ALA A 54 -2.78 -6.43 -28.80
C ALA A 54 -1.42 -6.26 -28.12
N PHE A 55 -0.73 -7.34 -27.81
CA PHE A 55 0.63 -7.28 -27.28
C PHE A 55 1.64 -6.63 -28.23
N ARG A 56 1.50 -6.85 -29.54
CA ARG A 56 2.38 -6.23 -30.56
C ARG A 56 2.12 -4.73 -30.68
N ALA A 57 0.87 -4.31 -30.57
CA ALA A 57 0.49 -2.91 -30.66
C ALA A 57 1.00 -2.08 -29.49
N GLN A 58 1.19 -2.70 -28.33
CA GLN A 58 1.62 -2.03 -27.09
C GLN A 58 2.87 -2.71 -26.52
N ALA A 59 4.05 -2.14 -26.84
CA ALA A 59 5.35 -2.73 -26.47
C ALA A 59 5.53 -2.85 -24.95
N ASN A 60 4.95 -1.95 -24.17
CA ASN A 60 5.08 -1.89 -22.70
C ASN A 60 4.13 -2.84 -21.96
N LEU A 61 3.25 -3.53 -22.68
CA LEU A 61 2.29 -4.46 -22.11
C LEU A 61 2.94 -5.82 -21.91
N ASN A 62 3.14 -6.24 -20.68
CA ASN A 62 3.76 -7.52 -20.35
C ASN A 62 2.74 -8.61 -20.03
N SER A 63 1.60 -8.21 -19.48
CA SER A 63 0.54 -9.10 -19.06
C SER A 63 -0.82 -8.50 -19.39
N MET A 64 -1.84 -9.33 -19.56
CA MET A 64 -3.25 -8.94 -19.65
C MET A 64 -4.10 -9.86 -18.78
N ALA A 65 -5.05 -9.29 -18.04
CA ALA A 65 -6.07 -10.07 -17.36
C ALA A 65 -7.03 -10.69 -18.35
N VAL A 66 -7.47 -11.89 -18.06
CA VAL A 66 -8.53 -12.58 -18.80
C VAL A 66 -9.80 -12.56 -17.98
N LEU A 67 -10.87 -12.02 -18.55
CA LEU A 67 -12.14 -11.77 -17.86
C LEU A 67 -13.23 -12.72 -18.38
N ASP A 68 -14.19 -13.00 -17.50
CA ASP A 68 -15.45 -13.63 -17.84
C ASP A 68 -16.49 -12.60 -18.36
N GLU A 69 -17.72 -13.07 -18.58
CA GLU A 69 -18.84 -12.22 -19.02
C GLU A 69 -19.25 -11.19 -17.97
N GLN A 70 -18.97 -11.43 -16.68
CA GLN A 70 -19.25 -10.56 -15.54
C GLN A 70 -18.14 -9.57 -15.23
N GLN A 71 -17.11 -9.47 -16.11
CA GLN A 71 -15.94 -8.62 -15.93
C GLN A 71 -15.08 -9.02 -14.71
N GLN A 72 -15.18 -10.26 -14.26
CA GLN A 72 -14.35 -10.79 -13.18
C GLN A 72 -13.11 -11.46 -13.77
N PRO A 73 -11.93 -11.29 -13.15
CA PRO A 73 -10.72 -11.93 -13.64
C PRO A 73 -10.76 -13.44 -13.35
N ILE A 74 -10.58 -14.23 -14.41
CA ILE A 74 -10.52 -15.69 -14.37
C ILE A 74 -9.16 -16.24 -14.75
N GLY A 75 -8.23 -15.37 -15.16
CA GLY A 75 -6.88 -15.74 -15.52
C GLY A 75 -6.03 -14.55 -15.88
N ILE A 76 -4.78 -14.82 -16.15
CA ILE A 76 -3.81 -13.86 -16.66
C ILE A 76 -3.03 -14.48 -17.83
N VAL A 77 -2.70 -13.67 -18.81
CA VAL A 77 -1.81 -14.09 -19.91
C VAL A 77 -0.58 -13.20 -19.92
N HIS A 78 0.59 -13.82 -19.97
CA HIS A 78 1.87 -13.12 -20.03
C HIS A 78 2.41 -13.15 -21.44
N ARG A 79 2.99 -12.02 -21.91
CA ARG A 79 3.60 -11.90 -23.24
C ARG A 79 4.63 -13.01 -23.49
N HIS A 80 5.54 -13.27 -22.55
CA HIS A 80 6.58 -14.27 -22.69
C HIS A 80 6.00 -15.67 -22.86
N SER A 81 5.03 -16.07 -22.02
CA SER A 81 4.39 -17.39 -22.10
C SER A 81 3.67 -17.59 -23.44
N LEU A 82 2.98 -16.54 -23.93
CA LEU A 82 2.31 -16.56 -25.22
C LEU A 82 3.33 -16.69 -26.37
N THR A 83 4.43 -15.94 -26.29
CA THR A 83 5.50 -15.98 -27.28
C THR A 83 6.15 -17.37 -27.33
N ASP A 84 6.49 -17.92 -26.16
CA ASP A 84 7.10 -19.25 -26.03
C ASP A 84 6.18 -20.36 -26.58
N ALA A 85 4.87 -20.26 -26.31
CA ALA A 85 3.90 -21.21 -26.87
C ALA A 85 3.85 -21.16 -28.41
N LEU A 86 4.03 -19.99 -29.01
CA LEU A 86 3.97 -19.76 -30.46
C LEU A 86 5.30 -20.00 -31.18
N LEU A 87 6.43 -20.12 -30.47
CA LEU A 87 7.74 -20.47 -31.07
C LEU A 87 7.82 -21.93 -31.55
N LYS A 88 6.91 -22.79 -31.10
CA LYS A 88 6.87 -24.18 -31.54
C LYS A 88 6.50 -24.26 -33.03
N PRO A 89 7.09 -25.18 -33.79
CA PRO A 89 6.76 -25.35 -35.21
C PRO A 89 5.26 -25.54 -35.45
N PHE A 90 4.70 -24.80 -36.41
CA PHE A 90 3.27 -24.79 -36.78
C PHE A 90 2.31 -24.32 -35.67
N ALA A 91 2.82 -23.88 -34.49
CA ALA A 91 1.96 -23.46 -33.37
C ALA A 91 1.10 -22.25 -33.73
N THR A 92 1.64 -21.29 -34.48
CA THR A 92 0.90 -20.09 -34.88
C THR A 92 -0.33 -20.46 -35.72
N ASP A 93 -0.19 -21.35 -36.71
CA ASP A 93 -1.30 -21.75 -37.56
C ASP A 93 -2.37 -22.56 -36.82
N LEU A 94 -1.93 -23.37 -35.83
CA LEU A 94 -2.81 -24.22 -35.05
C LEU A 94 -3.51 -23.48 -33.90
N LEU A 95 -2.85 -22.52 -33.28
CA LEU A 95 -3.30 -21.87 -32.05
C LEU A 95 -3.94 -20.51 -32.31
N ALA A 96 -3.56 -19.77 -33.36
CA ALA A 96 -4.00 -18.40 -33.57
C ALA A 96 -5.53 -18.18 -33.50
N ARG A 97 -6.29 -19.20 -33.96
CA ARG A 97 -7.77 -19.19 -33.99
C ARG A 97 -8.40 -19.81 -32.74
N LYS A 98 -7.60 -20.28 -31.79
CA LYS A 98 -8.10 -20.86 -30.54
C LYS A 98 -8.33 -19.77 -29.52
N PRO A 99 -9.28 -19.95 -28.55
CA PRO A 99 -9.53 -18.99 -27.51
C PRO A 99 -8.33 -18.88 -26.54
N ILE A 100 -8.11 -17.69 -26.00
CA ILE A 100 -7.01 -17.39 -25.06
C ILE A 100 -7.10 -18.19 -23.77
N SER A 101 -8.30 -18.62 -23.37
CA SER A 101 -8.53 -19.51 -22.23
C SER A 101 -7.70 -20.80 -22.27
N ARG A 102 -7.17 -21.19 -23.42
CA ARG A 102 -6.27 -22.35 -23.55
C ARG A 102 -4.82 -22.08 -23.12
N LEU A 103 -4.40 -20.82 -23.10
CA LEU A 103 -3.01 -20.43 -22.81
C LEU A 103 -2.92 -19.46 -21.61
N MET A 104 -4.03 -19.03 -21.05
CA MET A 104 -4.03 -18.25 -19.83
C MET A 104 -3.55 -19.10 -18.65
N SER A 105 -2.97 -18.44 -17.64
CA SER A 105 -2.73 -19.03 -16.32
C SER A 105 -3.94 -18.78 -15.46
N ASP A 106 -4.46 -19.81 -14.82
CA ASP A 106 -5.50 -19.75 -13.77
C ASP A 106 -4.92 -19.53 -12.38
N ASP A 107 -3.60 -19.71 -12.24
CA ASP A 107 -2.87 -19.39 -11.02
C ASP A 107 -2.33 -17.96 -11.09
N PHE A 108 -3.13 -17.00 -10.65
CA PHE A 108 -2.81 -15.58 -10.62
C PHE A 108 -3.09 -15.00 -9.22
N LEU A 109 -2.51 -13.86 -8.91
CA LEU A 109 -2.82 -13.10 -7.70
C LEU A 109 -3.80 -11.99 -8.06
N ALA A 110 -4.93 -11.96 -7.38
CA ALA A 110 -5.83 -10.81 -7.36
C ALA A 110 -5.84 -10.18 -5.96
N VAL A 111 -5.83 -8.86 -5.92
CA VAL A 111 -5.90 -8.07 -4.68
C VAL A 111 -7.00 -7.04 -4.80
N GLU A 112 -7.76 -6.82 -3.73
CA GLU A 112 -8.74 -5.75 -3.66
C GLU A 112 -8.05 -4.40 -3.46
N LEU A 113 -8.55 -3.37 -4.12
CA LEU A 113 -8.02 -2.00 -4.05
C LEU A 113 -7.92 -1.49 -2.60
N GLU A 114 -8.81 -1.94 -1.73
CA GLU A 114 -8.89 -1.54 -0.32
C GLU A 114 -7.89 -2.28 0.59
N GLN A 115 -7.16 -3.26 0.07
CA GLN A 115 -6.13 -3.97 0.85
C GLN A 115 -4.93 -3.07 1.13
N SER A 116 -4.33 -3.23 2.30
CA SER A 116 -3.14 -2.47 2.66
C SER A 116 -1.91 -2.93 1.86
N LEU A 117 -0.98 -2.00 1.62
CA LEU A 117 0.30 -2.31 0.97
C LEU A 117 1.07 -3.44 1.68
N GLN A 118 0.95 -3.52 3.01
CA GLN A 118 1.57 -4.58 3.80
C GLN A 118 0.96 -5.95 3.51
N GLN A 119 -0.37 -6.03 3.37
CA GLN A 119 -1.06 -7.27 2.99
C GLN A 119 -0.64 -7.71 1.59
N VAL A 120 -0.62 -6.78 0.63
CA VAL A 120 -0.18 -7.05 -0.75
C VAL A 120 1.27 -7.52 -0.77
N SER A 121 2.17 -6.86 -0.04
CA SER A 121 3.58 -7.28 0.07
C SER A 121 3.72 -8.71 0.61
N ARG A 122 2.94 -9.09 1.63
CA ARG A 122 2.94 -10.46 2.16
C ARG A 122 2.45 -11.48 1.13
N LEU A 123 1.38 -11.17 0.41
CA LEU A 123 0.84 -12.03 -0.64
C LEU A 123 1.87 -12.24 -1.77
N LEU A 124 2.52 -11.16 -2.21
CA LEU A 124 3.57 -11.22 -3.24
C LEU A 124 4.76 -12.07 -2.79
N THR A 125 5.23 -11.90 -1.55
CA THR A 125 6.38 -12.65 -1.02
C THR A 125 6.06 -14.11 -0.71
N SER A 126 4.79 -14.48 -0.54
CA SER A 126 4.35 -15.86 -0.36
C SER A 126 4.27 -16.67 -1.67
N ARG A 127 4.36 -16.00 -2.83
CA ARG A 127 4.32 -16.67 -4.14
C ARG A 127 5.56 -17.53 -4.37
N ALA A 128 5.38 -18.56 -5.21
CA ALA A 128 6.50 -19.39 -5.66
C ALA A 128 7.58 -18.51 -6.32
N ARG A 129 8.85 -18.82 -6.07
CA ARG A 129 10.02 -18.03 -6.54
C ARG A 129 9.99 -17.69 -8.04
N GLN A 130 9.45 -18.59 -8.85
CA GLN A 130 9.34 -18.42 -10.30
C GLN A 130 8.30 -17.37 -10.72
N ARG A 131 7.39 -16.97 -9.82
CA ARG A 131 6.26 -16.06 -10.07
C ARG A 131 6.32 -14.76 -9.28
N ILE A 132 7.40 -14.53 -8.55
CA ILE A 132 7.55 -13.30 -7.72
C ILE A 132 7.51 -12.04 -8.58
N GLU A 133 7.99 -12.09 -9.82
CA GLU A 133 8.05 -10.94 -10.73
C GLU A 133 6.81 -10.77 -11.61
N GLU A 134 5.87 -11.71 -11.56
CA GLU A 134 4.66 -11.63 -12.35
C GLU A 134 3.73 -10.53 -11.85
N ASP A 135 3.12 -9.80 -12.79
CA ASP A 135 2.08 -8.81 -12.50
C ASP A 135 0.93 -9.46 -11.72
N PHE A 136 0.22 -8.65 -10.95
CA PHE A 136 -0.97 -9.07 -10.22
C PHE A 136 -2.18 -8.22 -10.63
N ILE A 137 -3.37 -8.76 -10.41
CA ILE A 137 -4.62 -8.11 -10.78
C ILE A 137 -5.12 -7.28 -9.60
N ILE A 138 -5.54 -6.03 -9.86
CA ILE A 138 -6.21 -5.18 -8.89
C ILE A 138 -7.70 -5.18 -9.20
N THR A 139 -8.51 -5.45 -8.18
CA THR A 139 -9.97 -5.56 -8.27
C THR A 139 -10.65 -4.57 -7.33
N LEU A 140 -11.90 -4.27 -7.63
CA LEU A 140 -12.83 -3.57 -6.73
C LEU A 140 -14.15 -4.33 -6.71
N ASN A 141 -14.52 -4.85 -5.53
CA ASN A 141 -15.68 -5.73 -5.35
C ASN A 141 -15.64 -6.95 -6.31
N GLY A 142 -14.46 -7.52 -6.55
CA GLY A 142 -14.24 -8.63 -7.46
C GLY A 142 -14.14 -8.26 -8.94
N GLY A 143 -14.52 -7.04 -9.34
CA GLY A 143 -14.42 -6.55 -10.72
C GLY A 143 -13.01 -6.08 -11.06
N TYR A 144 -12.58 -6.31 -12.29
CA TYR A 144 -11.26 -5.90 -12.78
C TYR A 144 -11.12 -4.37 -12.84
N LEU A 145 -10.04 -3.83 -12.25
CA LEU A 145 -9.66 -2.42 -12.38
C LEU A 145 -8.41 -2.22 -13.22
N GLY A 146 -7.43 -3.09 -13.08
CA GLY A 146 -6.15 -2.99 -13.76
C GLY A 146 -5.12 -3.95 -13.21
N LEU A 147 -3.85 -3.75 -13.57
CA LEU A 147 -2.73 -4.55 -13.12
C LEU A 147 -1.81 -3.76 -12.20
N GLY A 148 -1.23 -4.45 -11.22
CA GLY A 148 -0.13 -3.97 -10.42
C GLY A 148 1.17 -4.68 -10.77
N ARG A 149 2.29 -3.96 -10.73
CA ARG A 149 3.62 -4.53 -10.95
C ARG A 149 4.36 -4.65 -9.63
N VAL A 150 5.03 -5.76 -9.42
CA VAL A 150 5.82 -5.98 -8.19
C VAL A 150 6.90 -4.92 -8.01
N ILE A 151 7.52 -4.48 -9.09
CA ILE A 151 8.54 -3.42 -9.04
C ILE A 151 8.00 -2.10 -8.50
N ASP A 152 6.73 -1.76 -8.79
CA ASP A 152 6.11 -0.54 -8.30
C ASP A 152 5.78 -0.65 -6.80
N VAL A 153 5.38 -1.84 -6.34
CA VAL A 153 5.24 -2.13 -4.90
C VAL A 153 6.56 -1.93 -4.16
N LEU A 154 7.66 -2.47 -4.69
CA LEU A 154 8.99 -2.33 -4.09
C LEU A 154 9.45 -0.87 -4.04
N LYS A 155 9.25 -0.11 -5.12
CA LYS A 155 9.56 1.32 -5.16
C LYS A 155 8.77 2.07 -4.09
N LEU A 156 7.46 1.85 -4.03
CA LEU A 156 6.57 2.51 -3.08
C LEU A 156 6.98 2.20 -1.63
N ILE A 157 7.25 0.94 -1.30
CA ILE A 157 7.74 0.54 0.03
C ILE A 157 9.07 1.23 0.35
N THR A 158 9.98 1.31 -0.63
CA THR A 158 11.29 1.95 -0.44
C THR A 158 11.13 3.46 -0.20
N GLU A 159 10.29 4.13 -0.97
CA GLU A 159 10.00 5.56 -0.80
C GLU A 159 9.40 5.86 0.57
N LEU A 160 8.43 5.04 1.00
CA LEU A 160 7.82 5.17 2.34
C LEU A 160 8.86 5.00 3.45
N LYS A 161 9.74 3.99 3.34
CA LYS A 161 10.82 3.79 4.32
C LYS A 161 11.81 4.96 4.37
N ILE A 162 12.17 5.50 3.21
CA ILE A 162 13.05 6.68 3.13
C ILE A 162 12.37 7.89 3.79
N GLN A 163 11.08 8.12 3.52
CA GLN A 163 10.31 9.20 4.14
C GLN A 163 10.21 9.02 5.66
N GLN A 164 9.88 7.82 6.14
CA GLN A 164 9.83 7.52 7.57
C GLN A 164 11.18 7.80 8.24
N ALA A 165 12.28 7.31 7.67
CA ALA A 165 13.62 7.56 8.20
C ALA A 165 14.00 9.04 8.19
N ARG A 166 13.58 9.79 7.15
CA ARG A 166 13.89 11.23 7.01
C ARG A 166 13.18 12.10 8.05
N TYR A 167 11.95 11.70 8.41
CA TYR A 167 11.10 12.47 9.30
C TYR A 167 11.06 11.92 10.73
N ALA A 168 11.78 10.85 11.03
CA ALA A 168 11.94 10.35 12.38
C ALA A 168 12.93 11.21 13.17
N ASN A 169 12.73 11.28 14.48
CA ASN A 169 13.73 11.84 15.38
C ASN A 169 14.98 10.92 15.37
N PRO A 170 16.20 11.46 15.19
CA PRO A 170 17.41 10.63 15.02
C PRO A 170 17.80 9.85 16.27
N LEU A 171 17.40 10.30 17.48
CA LEU A 171 17.69 9.61 18.73
C LEU A 171 16.68 8.49 19.01
N THR A 172 15.38 8.82 19.01
CA THR A 172 14.33 7.90 19.45
C THR A 172 13.69 7.11 18.31
N LEU A 173 13.92 7.50 17.06
CA LEU A 173 13.28 6.98 15.85
C LEU A 173 11.75 7.15 15.81
N LEU A 174 11.18 7.84 16.80
CA LEU A 174 9.77 8.21 16.79
C LEU A 174 9.49 9.24 15.68
N PRO A 175 8.25 9.31 15.17
CA PRO A 175 7.82 10.34 14.23
C PRO A 175 8.16 11.75 14.72
N GLY A 176 8.84 12.54 13.89
CA GLY A 176 9.20 13.93 14.18
C GLY A 176 8.11 14.92 13.75
N ASN A 177 8.49 16.21 13.62
CA ASN A 177 7.56 17.33 13.43
C ASN A 177 6.64 17.17 12.21
N VAL A 178 7.15 16.66 11.07
CA VAL A 178 6.33 16.53 9.85
C VAL A 178 5.21 15.50 10.02
N PRO A 179 5.45 14.25 10.44
CA PRO A 179 4.40 13.30 10.74
C PRO A 179 3.45 13.77 11.85
N ILE A 180 3.94 14.49 12.87
CA ILE A 180 3.10 15.08 13.92
C ILE A 180 2.09 16.03 13.33
N GLN A 181 2.53 16.99 12.49
CA GLN A 181 1.63 17.93 11.82
C GLN A 181 0.62 17.23 10.91
N GLN A 182 1.04 16.22 10.16
CA GLN A 182 0.15 15.42 9.33
C GLN A 182 -0.92 14.70 10.15
N CYS A 183 -0.54 14.11 11.28
CA CYS A 183 -1.47 13.46 12.20
C CYS A 183 -2.51 14.46 12.74
N LEU A 184 -2.07 15.60 13.26
CA LEU A 184 -2.97 16.63 13.80
C LEU A 184 -3.91 17.20 12.73
N THR A 185 -3.41 17.47 11.53
CA THR A 185 -4.22 17.96 10.42
C THR A 185 -5.32 16.94 10.05
N ARG A 186 -4.98 15.66 10.01
CA ARG A 186 -5.91 14.57 9.73
C ARG A 186 -7.01 14.47 10.78
N LEU A 187 -6.66 14.51 12.06
CA LEU A 187 -7.64 14.48 13.15
C LEU A 187 -8.66 15.62 13.04
N LEU A 188 -8.21 16.82 12.71
CA LEU A 188 -9.08 17.98 12.49
C LEU A 188 -10.00 17.80 11.29
N GLN A 189 -9.49 17.27 10.18
CA GLN A 189 -10.27 17.03 8.97
C GLN A 189 -11.34 15.94 9.16
N GLN A 190 -10.99 14.87 9.86
CA GLN A 190 -11.90 13.75 10.13
C GLN A 190 -12.90 14.04 11.25
N GLN A 191 -12.75 15.14 11.97
CA GLN A 191 -13.53 15.47 13.18
C GLN A 191 -13.54 14.32 14.19
N ARG A 192 -12.44 13.56 14.23
CA ARG A 192 -12.30 12.41 15.13
C ARG A 192 -12.03 12.89 16.55
N GLU A 193 -12.85 12.42 17.48
CA GLU A 193 -12.64 12.67 18.90
C GLU A 193 -11.34 11.98 19.37
N SER A 194 -10.41 12.77 19.91
CA SER A 194 -9.10 12.29 20.32
C SER A 194 -8.57 13.12 21.48
N VAL A 195 -7.72 12.54 22.30
CA VAL A 195 -7.02 13.21 23.41
C VAL A 195 -5.58 13.45 22.99
N ILE A 196 -5.17 14.72 22.95
CA ILE A 196 -3.80 15.11 22.61
C ILE A 196 -3.09 15.45 23.92
N CYS A 197 -1.98 14.75 24.19
CA CYS A 197 -1.15 14.94 25.36
C CYS A 197 0.21 15.46 24.92
N TYR A 198 0.62 16.55 25.52
CA TYR A 198 2.00 17.03 25.46
C TYR A 198 2.76 16.44 26.65
N VAL A 199 3.90 15.83 26.40
CA VAL A 199 4.72 15.14 27.40
C VAL A 199 6.09 15.80 27.43
N ASP A 200 6.52 16.18 28.62
CA ASP A 200 7.79 16.88 28.91
C ASP A 200 8.43 16.26 30.17
N ILE A 201 9.75 16.26 30.26
CA ILE A 201 10.47 15.70 31.40
C ILE A 201 10.84 16.83 32.38
N ASP A 202 10.26 16.77 33.58
CA ASP A 202 10.56 17.72 34.62
C ASP A 202 12.06 17.77 34.96
N SER A 203 12.61 18.98 34.95
CA SER A 203 14.02 19.24 35.33
C SER A 203 15.06 18.53 34.43
N PHE A 204 14.72 18.25 33.15
CA PHE A 204 15.62 17.54 32.23
C PHE A 204 16.92 18.29 31.98
N LYS A 205 16.87 19.63 31.83
CA LYS A 205 18.09 20.44 31.67
C LYS A 205 19.03 20.36 32.87
N PRO A 206 18.57 20.60 34.13
CA PRO A 206 19.39 20.36 35.32
C PRO A 206 19.97 18.93 35.40
N PHE A 207 19.20 17.94 35.01
CA PHE A 207 19.68 16.57 34.96
C PHE A 207 20.87 16.42 33.99
N ASN A 208 20.76 16.96 32.76
CA ASN A 208 21.84 16.96 31.81
C ASN A 208 23.09 17.70 32.26
N ASP A 209 22.90 18.83 32.96
CA ASP A 209 24.00 19.63 33.51
C ASP A 209 24.82 18.86 34.58
N ILE A 210 24.15 17.98 35.34
CA ILE A 210 24.77 17.16 36.38
C ILE A 210 25.37 15.86 35.84
N TYR A 211 24.59 15.12 35.01
CA TYR A 211 24.91 13.75 34.64
C TYR A 211 25.45 13.62 33.19
N GLY A 212 25.39 14.70 32.44
CA GLY A 212 25.83 14.77 31.04
C GLY A 212 24.77 14.30 30.04
N TYR A 213 24.91 14.77 28.79
CA TYR A 213 23.95 14.52 27.72
C TYR A 213 23.78 13.04 27.38
N GLY A 214 24.83 12.21 27.50
CA GLY A 214 24.70 10.77 27.24
C GLY A 214 23.70 10.07 28.18
N ARG A 215 23.63 10.49 29.44
CA ARG A 215 22.60 10.00 30.39
C ARG A 215 21.22 10.57 30.06
N GLY A 216 21.17 11.82 29.63
CA GLY A 216 19.93 12.40 29.13
C GLY A 216 19.36 11.65 27.93
N ASP A 217 20.21 11.26 26.99
CA ASP A 217 19.80 10.47 25.83
C ASP A 217 19.23 9.10 26.25
N GLU A 218 19.81 8.43 27.26
CA GLU A 218 19.29 7.18 27.83
C GLU A 218 17.88 7.38 28.42
N VAL A 219 17.64 8.51 29.12
CA VAL A 219 16.33 8.86 29.70
C VAL A 219 15.30 9.12 28.59
N LEU A 220 15.68 9.85 27.54
CA LEU A 220 14.81 10.09 26.39
C LEU A 220 14.43 8.81 25.67
N LEU A 221 15.39 7.89 25.50
CA LEU A 221 15.12 6.55 24.90
C LEU A 221 14.19 5.73 25.79
N CYS A 222 14.37 5.76 27.12
CA CYS A 222 13.48 5.08 28.05
C CYS A 222 12.04 5.63 27.96
N LEU A 223 11.88 6.96 27.97
CA LEU A 223 10.56 7.59 27.83
C LEU A 223 9.92 7.23 26.47
N ALA A 224 10.69 7.32 25.39
CA ALA A 224 10.20 6.95 24.05
C ALA A 224 9.68 5.50 24.01
N GLN A 225 10.39 4.58 24.66
CA GLN A 225 9.96 3.18 24.75
C GLN A 225 8.69 3.03 25.57
N CYS A 226 8.61 3.66 26.75
CA CYS A 226 7.41 3.65 27.61
C CYS A 226 6.19 4.21 26.87
N LEU A 227 6.36 5.31 26.12
CA LEU A 227 5.30 5.89 25.30
C LEU A 227 4.85 4.93 24.21
N ASN A 228 5.80 4.34 23.46
CA ASN A 228 5.51 3.44 22.36
C ASN A 228 4.81 2.14 22.82
N ASP A 229 5.16 1.61 23.98
CA ASP A 229 4.54 0.42 24.54
C ASP A 229 3.07 0.64 24.99
N ARG A 230 2.66 1.89 25.17
CA ARG A 230 1.30 2.28 25.58
C ARG A 230 0.41 2.76 24.42
N VAL A 231 0.95 2.80 23.21
CA VAL A 231 0.24 3.22 21.98
C VAL A 231 -0.29 2.00 21.25
N ASP A 232 -1.55 2.05 20.85
CA ASP A 232 -2.11 1.11 19.87
C ASP A 232 -1.87 1.67 18.47
N PRO A 233 -0.99 1.06 17.66
CA PRO A 233 -0.63 1.59 16.34
C PRO A 233 -1.82 1.78 15.39
N SER A 234 -2.95 1.09 15.64
CA SER A 234 -4.14 1.16 14.78
C SER A 234 -5.01 2.39 15.01
N ARG A 235 -4.85 3.06 16.15
CA ARG A 235 -5.74 4.18 16.56
C ARG A 235 -5.05 5.36 17.19
N ASP A 236 -3.84 5.17 17.71
CA ASP A 236 -3.10 6.18 18.47
C ASP A 236 -1.87 6.63 17.70
N PHE A 237 -1.21 7.65 18.21
CA PHE A 237 0.02 8.16 17.61
C PHE A 237 0.95 8.67 18.71
N VAL A 238 2.26 8.44 18.55
CA VAL A 238 3.32 9.02 19.37
C VAL A 238 4.34 9.71 18.47
N GLY A 239 4.81 10.88 18.88
CA GLY A 239 5.84 11.65 18.17
C GLY A 239 6.82 12.30 19.10
N HIS A 240 8.04 12.58 18.63
CA HIS A 240 9.09 13.28 19.34
C HIS A 240 9.36 14.62 18.65
N ILE A 241 8.98 15.71 19.30
CA ILE A 241 9.12 17.07 18.77
C ILE A 241 10.58 17.49 18.75
N GLY A 242 11.29 17.25 19.86
CA GLY A 242 12.71 17.56 20.03
C GLY A 242 13.06 17.83 21.51
N GLY A 243 14.31 17.63 21.89
CA GLY A 243 14.70 17.71 23.30
C GLY A 243 13.96 16.71 24.16
N ASP A 244 13.27 17.16 25.18
CA ASP A 244 12.41 16.41 26.09
C ASP A 244 10.91 16.47 25.74
N ASP A 245 10.56 17.09 24.61
CA ASP A 245 9.19 17.31 24.17
C ASP A 245 8.64 16.16 23.31
N PHE A 246 7.57 15.51 23.76
CA PHE A 246 6.87 14.46 23.03
C PHE A 246 5.39 14.80 22.87
N LEU A 247 4.77 14.23 21.85
CA LEU A 247 3.34 14.32 21.60
C LEU A 247 2.73 12.91 21.60
N LEU A 248 1.63 12.76 22.33
CA LEU A 248 0.87 11.51 22.35
C LEU A 248 -0.57 11.82 21.95
N VAL A 249 -1.12 11.07 21.00
CA VAL A 249 -2.52 11.13 20.59
C VAL A 249 -3.17 9.81 20.94
N LEU A 250 -4.22 9.85 21.75
CA LEU A 250 -4.95 8.67 22.20
C LEU A 250 -6.43 8.76 21.78
N GLY A 251 -7.05 7.62 21.62
CA GLY A 251 -8.51 7.55 21.54
C GLY A 251 -9.18 8.04 22.82
N PRO A 252 -10.48 8.43 22.78
CA PRO A 252 -11.19 9.00 23.91
C PRO A 252 -11.41 8.00 25.06
N ASP A 253 -11.32 6.71 24.76
CA ASP A 253 -11.51 5.65 25.73
C ASP A 253 -10.20 5.36 26.48
N ASP A 254 -10.29 5.08 27.77
CA ASP A 254 -9.19 4.58 28.64
C ASP A 254 -7.91 5.44 28.75
N TRP A 255 -7.81 6.60 28.08
CA TRP A 255 -6.61 7.43 28.03
C TRP A 255 -6.06 7.80 29.42
N ARG A 256 -6.94 8.08 30.40
CA ARG A 256 -6.49 8.42 31.76
C ARG A 256 -5.79 7.27 32.46
N LYS A 257 -6.32 6.06 32.30
CA LYS A 257 -5.70 4.85 32.85
C LYS A 257 -4.33 4.62 32.23
N ARG A 258 -4.22 4.78 30.93
CA ARG A 258 -2.98 4.58 30.16
C ARG A 258 -1.91 5.61 30.54
N LEU A 259 -2.30 6.89 30.71
CA LEU A 259 -1.37 7.91 31.16
C LEU A 259 -0.91 7.69 32.62
N ASN A 260 -1.79 7.27 33.52
CA ASN A 260 -1.39 6.94 34.88
C ASN A 260 -0.39 5.78 34.91
N GLN A 261 -0.63 4.73 34.11
CA GLN A 261 0.31 3.63 33.98
C GLN A 261 1.66 4.07 33.38
N LEU A 262 1.64 5.00 32.40
CA LEU A 262 2.87 5.56 31.84
C LEU A 262 3.69 6.29 32.92
N LEU A 263 3.04 7.09 33.76
CA LEU A 263 3.71 7.79 34.86
C LEU A 263 4.29 6.83 35.89
N GLU A 264 3.60 5.72 36.19
CA GLU A 264 4.11 4.67 37.09
C GLU A 264 5.31 3.93 36.48
N ASP A 265 5.30 3.67 35.16
CA ASP A 265 6.39 2.95 34.48
C ASP A 265 7.67 3.81 34.33
N PHE A 266 7.53 5.13 34.31
CA PHE A 266 8.64 6.06 34.09
C PHE A 266 9.29 6.54 35.41
N GLN A 267 8.66 6.28 36.58
CA GLN A 267 9.23 6.60 37.89
C GLN A 267 10.33 5.61 38.32
#